data_24c87e6d45710b68074ed485514f0e21
#
_entry.id   24c87e6d45710b68074ed485514f0e21
#
_cell.length_a   1.000
_cell.length_b   1.000
_cell.length_c   1.000
_cell.angle_alpha   90.00
_cell.angle_beta   90.00
_cell.angle_gamma   90.00
#
_symmetry.space_group_name_H-M   'P 1'
#
loop_
_entity.id
_entity.type
_entity.pdbx_description
1 polymer ?
#
loop_
_entity_poly.entity_id
_entity_poly.type
_entity_poly.pdbx_seq_one_letter_code
_entity_poly.pdbx_strand_id
1 'polypeptide(L)'
;MKRLTLIVLAFTILSGCSNSLLKTSETPELPKFSMPSWLDFSMPSIDVYKPSIMQGSVLEIEAVEKLQLGMSKTAVMNLIGSPSIIDPFHQYQWDYIHHSTLNGEQVIHYRLRLIFDEDVLTEIDKSELGVLTDNQ
;
A
#
# COMPACT_ATOMS: atom_id res chain seq x y z
N MET A 1 31.42 -8.09 52.39
CA MET A 1 30.08 -8.71 52.58
C MET A 1 28.95 -7.76 52.20
N LYS A 2 28.92 -6.51 52.64
CA LYS A 2 27.80 -5.57 52.29
C LYS A 2 27.61 -5.26 50.83
N ARG A 3 28.66 -5.33 50.00
CA ARG A 3 28.58 -5.05 48.55
C ARG A 3 28.01 -6.23 47.75
N LEU A 4 28.21 -7.45 48.24
CA LEU A 4 27.70 -8.66 47.60
C LEU A 4 26.19 -8.81 47.80
N THR A 5 25.69 -8.44 49.00
CA THR A 5 24.27 -8.44 49.30
C THR A 5 23.44 -7.41 48.49
N LEU A 6 24.07 -6.25 48.17
CA LEU A 6 23.43 -5.23 47.32
C LEU A 6 23.31 -5.69 45.86
N ILE A 7 24.28 -6.43 45.33
CA ILE A 7 24.25 -6.98 43.98
C ILE A 7 23.19 -8.07 43.86
N VAL A 8 23.06 -8.94 44.86
CA VAL A 8 22.06 -9.97 44.89
C VAL A 8 20.63 -9.37 44.99
N LEU A 9 20.47 -8.29 45.77
CA LEU A 9 19.19 -7.60 45.90
C LEU A 9 18.77 -6.89 44.58
N ALA A 10 19.76 -6.33 43.83
CA ALA A 10 19.49 -5.72 42.54
C ALA A 10 19.09 -6.73 41.44
N PHE A 11 19.62 -7.96 41.54
CA PHE A 11 19.31 -8.99 40.54
C PHE A 11 17.92 -9.64 40.69
N THR A 12 17.33 -9.57 41.90
CA THR A 12 16.00 -10.15 42.17
C THR A 12 14.85 -9.26 41.69
N ILE A 13 15.11 -7.99 41.34
CA ILE A 13 14.06 -7.05 40.91
C ILE A 13 13.83 -7.13 39.40
N LEU A 14 14.73 -7.76 38.61
CA LEU A 14 14.61 -7.87 37.17
C LEU A 14 13.86 -9.12 36.66
N SER A 15 13.42 -10.01 37.51
CA SER A 15 12.72 -11.26 37.10
C SER A 15 11.20 -11.14 37.08
N GLY A 16 10.66 -9.93 37.03
CA GLY A 16 9.23 -9.64 37.15
C GLY A 16 8.48 -9.40 35.84
N CYS A 17 8.84 -10.06 34.72
CA CYS A 17 7.99 -10.09 33.52
C CYS A 17 7.78 -11.52 33.03
N SER A 18 7.08 -12.33 33.80
CA SER A 18 6.54 -13.58 33.29
C SER A 18 5.21 -13.30 32.56
N ASN A 19 5.22 -13.55 31.26
CA ASN A 19 4.07 -13.51 30.36
C ASN A 19 3.00 -14.58 30.71
N SER A 20 2.41 -14.52 31.90
CA SER A 20 1.34 -15.44 32.30
C SER A 20 -0.07 -14.83 32.15
N LEU A 21 -0.20 -13.68 31.46
CA LEU A 21 -1.50 -13.02 31.25
C LEU A 21 -2.17 -13.31 29.89
N LEU A 22 -1.63 -14.29 29.11
CA LEU A 22 -2.24 -14.66 27.85
C LEU A 22 -2.96 -16.02 27.87
N LYS A 23 -3.50 -16.42 29.03
CA LYS A 23 -4.39 -17.56 29.11
C LYS A 23 -5.61 -17.24 29.97
N THR A 24 -6.44 -16.36 29.45
CA THR A 24 -7.86 -16.38 29.80
C THR A 24 -8.59 -15.80 28.61
N SER A 25 -9.09 -16.68 27.78
CA SER A 25 -10.09 -16.38 26.75
C SER A 25 -11.47 -16.24 27.39
N GLU A 26 -11.55 -15.41 28.41
CA GLU A 26 -12.81 -14.85 28.85
C GLU A 26 -12.75 -13.38 28.46
N THR A 27 -13.29 -13.09 27.28
CA THR A 27 -13.72 -11.72 26.99
C THR A 27 -14.64 -11.32 28.14
N PRO A 28 -14.30 -10.27 28.91
CA PRO A 28 -15.28 -9.76 29.86
C PRO A 28 -16.53 -9.43 29.05
N GLU A 29 -17.64 -10.14 29.34
CA GLU A 29 -18.93 -9.76 28.75
C GLU A 29 -19.17 -8.33 29.23
N LEU A 30 -19.00 -7.40 28.27
CA LEU A 30 -19.44 -6.03 28.48
C LEU A 30 -20.91 -6.12 28.92
N PRO A 31 -21.29 -5.44 30.00
CA PRO A 31 -22.68 -5.45 30.43
C PRO A 31 -23.54 -5.10 29.24
N LYS A 32 -24.46 -6.01 28.88
CA LYS A 32 -25.42 -5.77 27.78
C LYS A 32 -26.23 -4.56 28.17
N PHE A 33 -25.77 -3.40 27.74
CA PHE A 33 -26.53 -2.17 27.92
C PHE A 33 -27.71 -2.25 26.95
N SER A 34 -28.82 -2.76 27.45
CA SER A 34 -30.08 -2.73 26.74
C SER A 34 -30.56 -1.28 26.72
N MET A 35 -30.42 -0.61 25.59
CA MET A 35 -30.99 0.71 25.40
C MET A 35 -32.52 0.61 25.56
N PRO A 36 -33.13 1.50 26.36
CA PRO A 36 -34.57 1.55 26.44
C PRO A 36 -35.19 1.84 25.07
N SER A 37 -36.31 1.22 24.75
CA SER A 37 -36.95 1.24 23.42
C SER A 37 -37.29 2.65 22.87
N TRP A 38 -37.31 3.66 23.74
CA TRP A 38 -37.51 5.05 23.34
C TRP A 38 -36.23 5.69 22.74
N LEU A 39 -35.08 5.05 22.90
CA LEU A 39 -33.77 5.42 22.33
C LEU A 39 -33.44 4.60 21.07
N ASP A 40 -34.43 3.93 20.48
CA ASP A 40 -34.29 3.28 19.20
C ASP A 40 -34.22 4.35 18.10
N PHE A 41 -33.09 5.05 18.10
CA PHE A 41 -32.73 6.00 17.05
C PHE A 41 -32.27 5.17 15.84
N SER A 42 -33.25 4.81 15.02
CA SER A 42 -32.98 4.29 13.67
C SER A 42 -32.22 5.37 12.92
N MET A 43 -30.87 5.30 12.94
CA MET A 43 -30.07 6.21 12.13
C MET A 43 -30.46 5.97 10.66
N PRO A 44 -30.93 7.00 9.96
CA PRO A 44 -31.14 6.86 8.54
C PRO A 44 -29.78 6.43 7.94
N SER A 45 -29.79 5.45 7.04
CA SER A 45 -28.61 5.03 6.31
C SER A 45 -28.03 6.26 5.60
N ILE A 46 -26.96 6.80 6.16
CA ILE A 46 -26.23 7.89 5.51
C ILE A 46 -25.50 7.24 4.33
N ASP A 47 -26.01 7.47 3.14
CA ASP A 47 -25.33 7.08 1.91
C ASP A 47 -24.09 7.96 1.78
N VAL A 48 -22.95 7.39 2.21
CA VAL A 48 -21.67 8.11 2.16
C VAL A 48 -21.24 8.14 0.71
N TYR A 49 -21.32 9.33 0.11
CA TYR A 49 -20.78 9.56 -1.21
C TYR A 49 -19.30 9.16 -1.27
N LYS A 50 -18.99 8.17 -2.09
CA LYS A 50 -17.63 7.69 -2.36
C LYS A 50 -17.24 8.16 -3.75
N PRO A 51 -16.47 9.25 -3.88
CA PRO A 51 -16.01 9.71 -5.18
C PRO A 51 -15.07 8.68 -5.82
N SER A 52 -15.08 8.63 -7.15
CA SER A 52 -14.05 7.93 -7.90
C SER A 52 -12.73 8.68 -7.76
N ILE A 53 -11.68 8.00 -7.40
CA ILE A 53 -10.33 8.57 -7.24
C ILE A 53 -9.41 7.92 -8.26
N MET A 54 -8.76 8.74 -9.07
CA MET A 54 -7.72 8.31 -10.01
C MET A 54 -6.37 8.83 -9.52
N GLN A 55 -5.38 7.96 -9.44
CA GLN A 55 -4.02 8.31 -8.99
C GLN A 55 -2.98 7.64 -9.89
N GLY A 56 -1.91 8.38 -10.17
CA GLY A 56 -0.79 7.90 -10.97
C GLY A 56 -0.82 8.31 -12.44
N SER A 57 -0.02 7.63 -13.26
CA SER A 57 0.10 7.90 -14.69
C SER A 57 -1.01 7.21 -15.47
N VAL A 58 -1.75 7.96 -16.27
CA VAL A 58 -2.69 7.37 -17.24
C VAL A 58 -1.88 6.99 -18.47
N LEU A 59 -1.78 5.70 -18.75
CA LEU A 59 -1.06 5.17 -19.92
C LEU A 59 -2.04 4.83 -21.04
N GLU A 60 -1.74 5.28 -22.23
CA GLU A 60 -2.41 4.83 -23.45
C GLU A 60 -1.76 3.53 -23.93
N ILE A 61 -2.57 2.47 -24.09
CA ILE A 61 -2.07 1.15 -24.52
C ILE A 61 -1.30 1.25 -25.83
N GLU A 62 -1.83 2.00 -26.81
CA GLU A 62 -1.19 2.22 -28.09
C GLU A 62 0.19 2.88 -27.98
N ALA A 63 0.40 3.78 -27.01
CA ALA A 63 1.68 4.39 -26.75
C ALA A 63 2.65 3.39 -26.09
N VAL A 64 2.18 2.56 -25.18
CA VAL A 64 2.97 1.50 -24.53
C VAL A 64 3.41 0.43 -25.53
N GLU A 65 2.60 0.13 -26.54
CA GLU A 65 2.97 -0.82 -27.61
C GLU A 65 4.07 -0.30 -28.53
N LYS A 66 4.18 1.02 -28.67
CA LYS A 66 5.25 1.67 -29.45
C LYS A 66 6.60 1.72 -28.75
N LEU A 67 6.67 1.33 -27.46
CA LEU A 67 7.92 1.26 -26.73
C LEU A 67 8.84 0.19 -27.32
N GLN A 68 10.08 0.56 -27.58
CA GLN A 68 11.12 -0.32 -28.14
C GLN A 68 12.39 -0.21 -27.31
N LEU A 69 13.08 -1.33 -27.17
CA LEU A 69 14.42 -1.35 -26.58
C LEU A 69 15.35 -0.46 -27.42
N GLY A 70 16.25 0.23 -26.75
CA GLY A 70 17.15 1.19 -27.40
C GLY A 70 16.64 2.63 -27.45
N MET A 71 15.40 2.90 -27.04
CA MET A 71 14.88 4.26 -26.93
C MET A 71 15.59 5.04 -25.84
N SER A 72 15.81 6.35 -26.06
CA SER A 72 16.32 7.23 -25.02
C SER A 72 15.25 7.59 -24.00
N LYS A 73 15.66 7.94 -22.77
CA LYS A 73 14.75 8.45 -21.72
C LYS A 73 13.84 9.58 -22.23
N THR A 74 14.41 10.51 -23.01
CA THR A 74 13.64 11.62 -23.59
C THR A 74 12.60 11.12 -24.59
N ALA A 75 12.92 10.14 -25.43
CA ALA A 75 11.99 9.56 -26.38
C ALA A 75 10.83 8.84 -25.66
N VAL A 76 11.13 8.07 -24.62
CA VAL A 76 10.14 7.41 -23.77
C VAL A 76 9.24 8.43 -23.10
N MET A 77 9.79 9.48 -22.51
CA MET A 77 9.03 10.54 -21.84
C MET A 77 8.10 11.28 -22.81
N ASN A 78 8.52 11.50 -24.05
CA ASN A 78 7.68 12.13 -25.07
C ASN A 78 6.55 11.20 -25.55
N LEU A 79 6.76 9.88 -25.47
CA LEU A 79 5.80 8.89 -25.95
C LEU A 79 4.70 8.56 -24.91
N ILE A 80 5.09 8.29 -23.68
CA ILE A 80 4.19 7.83 -22.61
C ILE A 80 4.11 8.79 -21.43
N GLY A 81 4.78 9.94 -21.48
CA GLY A 81 4.78 10.93 -20.41
C GLY A 81 5.80 10.65 -19.30
N SER A 82 5.69 11.43 -18.23
CA SER A 82 6.58 11.30 -17.07
C SER A 82 6.21 10.09 -16.21
N PRO A 83 7.19 9.36 -15.67
CA PRO A 83 6.94 8.25 -14.77
C PRO A 83 6.30 8.72 -13.46
N SER A 84 5.53 7.83 -12.82
CA SER A 84 4.92 8.09 -11.50
C SER A 84 5.97 8.07 -10.39
N ILE A 85 6.97 7.21 -10.53
CA ILE A 85 8.03 7.04 -9.53
C ILE A 85 9.38 6.94 -10.24
N ILE A 86 10.33 7.74 -9.75
CA ILE A 86 11.77 7.61 -10.04
C ILE A 86 12.44 7.38 -8.70
N ASP A 87 13.01 6.19 -8.50
CA ASP A 87 13.76 5.88 -7.29
C ASP A 87 15.06 6.69 -7.27
N PRO A 88 15.32 7.53 -6.26
CA PRO A 88 16.56 8.30 -6.16
C PRO A 88 17.81 7.43 -6.03
N PHE A 89 17.68 6.18 -5.55
CA PHE A 89 18.78 5.22 -5.43
C PHE A 89 18.97 4.36 -6.69
N HIS A 90 17.91 4.23 -7.50
CA HIS A 90 17.88 3.45 -8.73
C HIS A 90 17.35 4.30 -9.89
N GLN A 91 18.07 5.37 -10.22
CA GLN A 91 17.69 6.32 -11.28
C GLN A 91 17.59 5.71 -12.69
N TYR A 92 18.06 4.48 -12.82
CA TYR A 92 17.91 3.67 -14.04
C TYR A 92 16.54 3.01 -14.16
N GLN A 93 15.71 2.99 -13.09
CA GLN A 93 14.40 2.38 -13.08
C GLN A 93 13.31 3.45 -13.03
N TRP A 94 12.37 3.35 -13.96
CA TRP A 94 11.17 4.17 -14.00
C TRP A 94 9.93 3.31 -13.85
N ASP A 95 9.08 3.65 -12.89
CA ASP A 95 7.81 2.97 -12.65
C ASP A 95 6.64 3.88 -13.01
N TYR A 96 5.75 3.37 -13.87
CA TYR A 96 4.47 3.96 -14.21
C TYR A 96 3.40 3.15 -13.49
N ILE A 97 2.73 3.76 -12.53
CA ILE A 97 1.71 3.10 -11.71
C ILE A 97 0.42 3.88 -11.86
N HIS A 98 -0.67 3.15 -12.05
CA HIS A 98 -2.02 3.71 -12.03
C HIS A 98 -2.87 2.95 -11.04
N HIS A 99 -3.63 3.69 -10.25
CA HIS A 99 -4.60 3.18 -9.32
C HIS A 99 -5.90 3.97 -9.45
N SER A 100 -6.99 3.28 -9.69
CA SER A 100 -8.31 3.88 -9.80
C SER A 100 -9.30 3.16 -8.90
N THR A 101 -10.12 3.91 -8.19
CA THR A 101 -11.20 3.39 -7.36
C THR A 101 -12.54 3.96 -7.80
N LEU A 102 -13.56 3.12 -7.84
CA LEU A 102 -14.94 3.49 -8.06
C LEU A 102 -15.79 3.00 -6.90
N ASN A 103 -16.56 3.90 -6.27
CA ASN A 103 -17.38 3.57 -5.09
C ASN A 103 -16.61 2.93 -3.92
N GLY A 104 -15.28 3.19 -3.86
CA GLY A 104 -14.39 2.64 -2.84
C GLY A 104 -13.87 1.23 -3.13
N GLU A 105 -14.20 0.67 -4.31
CA GLU A 105 -13.61 -0.56 -4.82
C GLU A 105 -12.51 -0.25 -5.83
N GLN A 106 -11.44 -1.03 -5.81
CA GLN A 106 -10.36 -0.91 -6.79
C GLN A 106 -10.84 -1.44 -8.13
N VAL A 107 -10.82 -0.56 -9.14
CA VAL A 107 -11.31 -0.92 -10.49
C VAL A 107 -10.15 -1.20 -11.43
N ILE A 108 -9.12 -0.35 -11.39
CA ILE A 108 -7.96 -0.44 -12.27
C ILE A 108 -6.70 -0.29 -11.42
N HIS A 109 -5.80 -1.23 -11.61
CA HIS A 109 -4.45 -1.16 -11.08
C HIS A 109 -3.49 -1.77 -12.10
N TYR A 110 -2.50 -1.01 -12.53
CA TYR A 110 -1.44 -1.52 -13.39
C TYR A 110 -0.09 -0.89 -13.07
N ARG A 111 0.94 -1.61 -13.43
CA ARG A 111 2.32 -1.17 -13.31
C ARG A 111 3.09 -1.55 -14.58
N LEU A 112 3.77 -0.54 -15.12
CA LEU A 112 4.77 -0.70 -16.17
C LEU A 112 6.11 -0.29 -15.59
N ARG A 113 7.10 -1.17 -15.66
CA ARG A 113 8.46 -0.87 -15.24
C ARG A 113 9.38 -0.82 -16.45
N LEU A 114 10.17 0.24 -16.50
CA LEU A 114 11.19 0.44 -17.53
C LEU A 114 12.55 0.52 -16.86
N ILE A 115 13.52 -0.21 -17.42
CA ILE A 115 14.91 -0.20 -16.95
C ILE A 115 15.78 0.41 -18.05
N PHE A 116 16.61 1.35 -17.64
CA PHE A 116 17.55 2.05 -18.52
C PHE A 116 18.98 1.72 -18.13
N ASP A 117 19.83 1.58 -19.13
CA ASP A 117 21.27 1.59 -18.94
C ASP A 117 21.78 2.95 -19.43
N GLU A 118 22.34 3.76 -18.52
CA GLU A 118 22.61 5.18 -18.72
C GLU A 118 21.34 5.93 -19.17
N ASP A 119 21.17 6.16 -20.47
CA ASP A 119 20.02 6.84 -21.07
C ASP A 119 19.22 5.97 -22.05
N VAL A 120 19.57 4.70 -22.20
CA VAL A 120 19.00 3.78 -23.18
C VAL A 120 18.08 2.77 -22.49
N LEU A 121 16.88 2.59 -23.03
CA LEU A 121 15.92 1.59 -22.54
C LEU A 121 16.40 0.17 -22.84
N THR A 122 16.66 -0.62 -21.82
CA THR A 122 17.19 -1.98 -21.91
C THR A 122 16.16 -3.04 -21.57
N GLU A 123 15.16 -2.71 -20.74
CA GLU A 123 14.14 -3.68 -20.36
C GLU A 123 12.76 -3.02 -20.19
N ILE A 124 11.72 -3.73 -20.60
CA ILE A 124 10.31 -3.32 -20.49
C ILE A 124 9.56 -4.46 -19.80
N ASP A 125 9.16 -4.24 -18.54
CA ASP A 125 8.32 -5.18 -17.79
C ASP A 125 6.86 -4.76 -17.84
N LYS A 126 6.06 -5.54 -18.57
CA LYS A 126 4.61 -5.35 -18.78
C LYS A 126 3.77 -6.39 -18.01
N SER A 127 4.37 -7.12 -17.07
CA SER A 127 3.73 -8.26 -16.39
C SER A 127 2.44 -7.89 -15.65
N GLU A 128 2.34 -6.65 -15.17
CA GLU A 128 1.18 -6.15 -14.43
C GLU A 128 0.27 -5.23 -15.29
N LEU A 129 0.45 -5.24 -16.61
CA LEU A 129 -0.35 -4.42 -17.53
C LEU A 129 -1.64 -5.13 -17.98
N GLY A 130 -1.79 -6.43 -17.71
CA GLY A 130 -2.88 -7.27 -18.20
C GLY A 130 -4.29 -6.85 -17.77
N VAL A 131 -4.42 -6.00 -16.76
CA VAL A 131 -5.73 -5.49 -16.30
C VAL A 131 -6.33 -4.47 -17.28
N LEU A 132 -5.55 -3.89 -18.19
CA LEU A 132 -6.03 -2.91 -19.18
C LEU A 132 -6.69 -3.58 -20.40
N THR A 133 -6.42 -4.85 -20.65
CA THR A 133 -6.86 -5.55 -21.87
C THR A 133 -8.23 -6.23 -21.72
N ASP A 134 -8.70 -6.45 -20.48
CA ASP A 134 -9.95 -7.20 -20.23
C ASP A 134 -11.23 -6.34 -20.27
N ASN A 135 -11.13 -5.03 -20.50
CA ASN A 135 -12.26 -4.10 -20.46
C ASN A 135 -12.60 -3.44 -21.82
N GLN A 136 -12.28 -4.10 -22.97
CA GLN A 136 -12.78 -3.69 -24.28
C GLN A 136 -13.80 -4.66 -24.87
#